data_15bd7092247968c9ffb83bd293a1a4fa
#
_entry.id   15bd7092247968c9ffb83bd293a1a4fa
#
_cell.length_a   1.000
_cell.length_b   1.000
_cell.length_c   1.000
_cell.angle_alpha   90.00
_cell.angle_beta   90.00
_cell.angle_gamma   90.00
#
_symmetry.space_group_name_H-M   'P 1'
#
loop_
_entity.id
_entity.type
_entity.pdbx_description
1 polymer ?
#
loop_
_entity_poly.entity_id
_entity_poly.type
_entity_poly.pdbx_seq_one_letter_code
_entity_poly.pdbx_strand_id
1 'polypeptide(L)'
;YTTLFRSKTAVGDSNLEAWALPMGAILSSLNAGDPYWFGLYSRGLPVAGSGSGAYTTNDPPYKSCRRTLSDDWGIDSREALITTVCSMTLHGHNDSFQEAAGLVNGLSASGYQELLNESGEVDRYMWPQTKALSEKWGDRGILCWDLFRMSNLVQWGYEAGYLTYPEALALLEPAAVRLKETFSSWDEAYENYLDGYNWWARNDMTGQSVWETSRGKRYLLLKESEATSALFDDALFSCAVLPVPGLSAASLSAALSA
;
A
#
# COMPACT_ATOMS: atom_id res chain seq x y z
N TYR A 1 -6.23 -23.41 10.71
CA TYR A 1 -5.17 -22.45 10.33
C TYR A 1 -5.65 -21.02 10.50
N THR A 2 -6.80 -20.68 9.96
CA THR A 2 -7.43 -19.35 10.09
C THR A 2 -7.74 -18.95 11.52
N THR A 3 -8.07 -19.90 12.39
CA THR A 3 -8.40 -19.63 13.81
C THR A 3 -7.17 -19.26 14.66
N LEU A 4 -6.00 -19.80 14.33
CA LEU A 4 -4.73 -19.52 15.02
C LEU A 4 -4.20 -18.11 14.70
N PHE A 5 -4.45 -17.62 13.47
CA PHE A 5 -3.96 -16.33 13.02
C PHE A 5 -4.90 -15.16 13.37
N ARG A 6 -6.17 -15.42 13.71
CA ARG A 6 -7.21 -14.43 13.95
C ARG A 6 -7.77 -14.42 15.36
N SER A 7 -6.98 -14.71 16.34
CA SER A 7 -7.44 -14.51 17.71
C SER A 7 -7.61 -13.00 17.97
N LYS A 8 -8.87 -12.52 17.96
CA LYS A 8 -9.19 -11.13 18.38
C LYS A 8 -8.64 -10.82 19.77
N THR A 9 -8.49 -11.82 20.61
CA THR A 9 -7.88 -11.70 21.94
C THR A 9 -6.38 -11.34 21.88
N ALA A 10 -5.70 -11.68 20.79
CA ALA A 10 -4.27 -11.38 20.64
C ALA A 10 -3.98 -9.93 20.18
N VAL A 11 -4.98 -9.23 19.65
CA VAL A 11 -4.83 -7.84 19.18
C VAL A 11 -5.54 -6.82 20.08
N GLY A 12 -6.30 -7.28 21.10
CA GLY A 12 -7.01 -6.42 22.03
C GLY A 12 -7.94 -5.44 21.33
N ASP A 13 -7.88 -4.16 21.74
CA ASP A 13 -8.69 -3.08 21.16
C ASP A 13 -8.02 -2.39 19.95
N SER A 14 -6.99 -3.00 19.35
CA SER A 14 -6.32 -2.45 18.16
C SER A 14 -7.30 -2.20 17.01
N ASN A 15 -7.20 -1.03 16.38
CA ASN A 15 -7.98 -0.67 15.18
C ASN A 15 -7.15 -0.71 13.89
N LEU A 16 -5.96 -1.29 13.92
CA LEU A 16 -5.06 -1.33 12.77
C LEU A 16 -5.63 -2.09 11.57
N GLU A 17 -6.51 -3.07 11.78
CA GLU A 17 -7.19 -3.75 10.66
C GLU A 17 -8.07 -2.76 9.87
N ALA A 18 -8.74 -1.82 10.55
CA ALA A 18 -9.56 -0.80 9.90
C ALA A 18 -8.74 0.16 9.02
N TRP A 19 -7.46 0.39 9.35
CA TRP A 19 -6.54 1.14 8.50
C TRP A 19 -5.96 0.29 7.37
N ALA A 20 -5.62 -0.95 7.67
CA ALA A 20 -4.95 -1.86 6.74
C ALA A 20 -5.82 -2.28 5.56
N LEU A 21 -7.09 -2.61 5.82
CA LEU A 21 -7.99 -3.12 4.80
C LEU A 21 -8.23 -2.13 3.66
N PRO A 22 -8.59 -0.86 3.91
CA PRO A 22 -8.74 0.08 2.82
C PRO A 22 -7.42 0.37 2.09
N MET A 23 -6.28 0.47 2.75
CA MET A 23 -4.99 0.65 2.06
C MET A 23 -4.71 -0.45 1.02
N GLY A 24 -5.10 -1.70 1.31
CA GLY A 24 -4.90 -2.83 0.40
C GLY A 24 -6.02 -3.06 -0.61
N ALA A 25 -7.16 -2.38 -0.47
CA ALA A 25 -8.42 -2.77 -1.11
C ALA A 25 -8.39 -2.81 -2.65
N ILE A 26 -7.77 -1.81 -3.30
CA ILE A 26 -7.69 -1.80 -4.79
C ILE A 26 -6.94 -3.03 -5.27
N LEU A 27 -5.74 -3.28 -4.76
CA LEU A 27 -4.90 -4.37 -5.25
C LEU A 27 -5.50 -5.74 -4.92
N SER A 28 -6.08 -5.88 -3.71
CA SER A 28 -6.81 -7.09 -3.34
C SER A 28 -7.95 -7.37 -4.31
N SER A 29 -8.75 -6.35 -4.65
CA SER A 29 -9.86 -6.52 -5.59
C SER A 29 -9.42 -6.77 -7.04
N LEU A 30 -8.30 -6.22 -7.48
CA LEU A 30 -7.73 -6.47 -8.81
C LEU A 30 -7.20 -7.90 -8.94
N ASN A 31 -6.73 -8.48 -7.85
CA ASN A 31 -6.24 -9.85 -7.78
C ASN A 31 -7.34 -10.86 -7.39
N ALA A 32 -8.62 -10.51 -7.59
CA ALA A 32 -9.79 -11.31 -7.25
C ALA A 32 -9.90 -11.67 -5.75
N GLY A 33 -9.27 -10.88 -4.88
CA GLY A 33 -9.37 -10.99 -3.43
C GLY A 33 -10.60 -10.25 -2.87
N ASP A 34 -10.94 -10.56 -1.62
CA ASP A 34 -11.96 -9.84 -0.85
C ASP A 34 -11.29 -8.69 -0.09
N PRO A 35 -11.68 -7.42 -0.33
CA PRO A 35 -11.08 -6.28 0.37
C PRO A 35 -11.31 -6.28 1.89
N TYR A 36 -12.29 -7.04 2.39
CA TYR A 36 -12.52 -7.22 3.84
C TYR A 36 -11.62 -8.27 4.49
N TRP A 37 -10.78 -8.93 3.70
CA TRP A 37 -9.92 -9.97 4.20
C TRP A 37 -8.46 -9.49 4.27
N PHE A 38 -7.84 -9.74 5.42
CA PHE A 38 -6.43 -9.48 5.59
C PHE A 38 -5.62 -10.60 4.92
N GLY A 39 -5.37 -10.41 3.63
CA GLY A 39 -4.76 -11.38 2.74
C GLY A 39 -5.25 -11.19 1.30
N LEU A 40 -4.71 -11.96 0.38
CA LEU A 40 -5.03 -11.89 -1.03
C LEU A 40 -6.37 -12.56 -1.37
N TYR A 41 -6.77 -13.54 -0.59
CA TYR A 41 -7.93 -14.39 -0.86
C TYR A 41 -8.97 -14.26 0.22
N SER A 42 -10.24 -14.33 -0.18
CA SER A 42 -11.37 -13.97 0.64
C SER A 42 -11.78 -15.03 1.68
N ARG A 43 -12.45 -14.55 2.72
CA ARG A 43 -13.17 -15.37 3.68
C ARG A 43 -14.26 -16.18 2.99
N GLY A 44 -14.05 -17.49 2.83
CA GLY A 44 -15.12 -18.39 2.47
C GLY A 44 -15.69 -18.22 1.05
N LEU A 45 -15.17 -17.30 0.25
CA LEU A 45 -15.45 -17.32 -1.17
C LEU A 45 -14.53 -18.38 -1.79
N PRO A 46 -15.08 -19.32 -2.55
CA PRO A 46 -14.25 -20.30 -3.23
C PRO A 46 -13.38 -19.57 -4.25
N VAL A 47 -12.08 -19.49 -3.97
CA VAL A 47 -11.12 -19.24 -5.02
C VAL A 47 -10.99 -20.52 -5.80
N ALA A 48 -11.03 -20.46 -7.13
CA ALA A 48 -10.91 -21.64 -7.97
C ALA A 48 -9.69 -22.49 -7.53
N GLY A 49 -9.95 -23.69 -7.01
CA GLY A 49 -8.92 -24.61 -6.52
C GLY A 49 -8.57 -24.54 -5.03
N SER A 50 -9.12 -23.61 -4.25
CA SER A 50 -9.03 -23.65 -2.80
C SER A 50 -10.25 -24.36 -2.23
N GLY A 51 -10.05 -25.43 -1.52
CA GLY A 51 -11.12 -26.00 -0.70
C GLY A 51 -11.56 -25.02 0.38
N SER A 52 -12.55 -25.36 1.13
CA SER A 52 -13.30 -24.64 2.16
C SER A 52 -12.53 -23.72 3.15
N GLY A 53 -11.69 -22.81 2.69
CA GLY A 53 -11.19 -21.68 3.51
C GLY A 53 -10.11 -21.99 4.55
N ALA A 54 -9.55 -23.18 4.60
CA ALA A 54 -8.36 -23.50 5.40
C ALA A 54 -7.15 -23.54 4.47
N TYR A 55 -6.24 -22.60 4.60
CA TYR A 55 -4.99 -22.62 3.86
C TYR A 55 -4.00 -23.57 4.48
N THR A 56 -3.36 -24.39 3.65
CA THR A 56 -2.19 -25.19 4.00
C THR A 56 -1.00 -24.70 3.19
N THR A 57 0.20 -25.18 3.52
CA THR A 57 1.41 -24.84 2.75
C THR A 57 1.34 -25.25 1.27
N ASN A 58 0.36 -26.06 0.90
CA ASN A 58 0.12 -26.53 -0.47
C ASN A 58 -1.02 -25.79 -1.18
N ASP A 59 -1.78 -24.94 -0.50
CA ASP A 59 -2.88 -24.20 -1.07
C ASP A 59 -2.40 -23.18 -2.11
N PRO A 60 -3.13 -23.03 -3.23
CA PRO A 60 -2.77 -22.08 -4.27
C PRO A 60 -2.53 -20.64 -3.77
N PRO A 61 -3.35 -20.08 -2.86
CA PRO A 61 -3.12 -18.77 -2.28
C PRO A 61 -1.77 -18.63 -1.59
N TYR A 62 -1.43 -19.58 -0.73
CA TYR A 62 -0.15 -19.62 -0.03
C TYR A 62 1.04 -19.63 -1.00
N LYS A 63 0.99 -20.48 -2.02
CA LYS A 63 2.04 -20.56 -3.05
C LYS A 63 2.12 -19.33 -3.91
N SER A 64 0.97 -18.76 -4.27
CA SER A 64 0.91 -17.54 -5.08
C SER A 64 1.54 -16.37 -4.33
N CYS A 65 1.17 -16.15 -3.07
CA CYS A 65 1.74 -15.08 -2.25
C CYS A 65 3.25 -15.25 -2.07
N ARG A 66 3.73 -16.46 -1.77
CA ARG A 66 5.18 -16.72 -1.67
C ARG A 66 5.93 -16.45 -2.95
N ARG A 67 5.37 -16.84 -4.09
CA ARG A 67 5.98 -16.58 -5.39
C ARG A 67 6.01 -15.08 -5.69
N THR A 68 4.91 -14.36 -5.51
CA THR A 68 4.88 -12.90 -5.70
C THR A 68 5.90 -12.20 -4.80
N LEU A 69 5.97 -12.58 -3.51
CA LEU A 69 6.95 -12.01 -2.60
C LEU A 69 8.40 -12.30 -3.02
N SER A 70 8.69 -13.52 -3.47
CA SER A 70 10.02 -13.91 -3.94
C SER A 70 10.38 -13.25 -5.27
N ASP A 71 9.51 -13.40 -6.29
CA ASP A 71 9.84 -13.05 -7.67
C ASP A 71 9.82 -11.53 -7.90
N ASP A 72 8.85 -10.82 -7.28
CA ASP A 72 8.66 -9.39 -7.50
C ASP A 72 9.39 -8.51 -6.46
N TRP A 73 9.71 -9.08 -5.27
CA TRP A 73 10.24 -8.32 -4.14
C TRP A 73 11.53 -8.88 -3.54
N GLY A 74 11.97 -10.06 -3.96
CA GLY A 74 13.11 -10.75 -3.36
C GLY A 74 12.89 -11.18 -1.89
N ILE A 75 11.63 -11.30 -1.47
CA ILE A 75 11.24 -11.66 -0.10
C ILE A 75 10.92 -13.16 -0.04
N ASP A 76 11.81 -13.92 0.56
CA ASP A 76 11.71 -15.39 0.67
C ASP A 76 11.58 -15.89 2.12
N SER A 77 11.62 -14.97 3.10
CA SER A 77 11.58 -15.27 4.52
C SER A 77 10.81 -14.21 5.32
N ARG A 78 10.49 -14.57 6.57
CA ARG A 78 9.90 -13.64 7.55
C ARG A 78 10.82 -12.45 7.81
N GLU A 79 12.11 -12.73 7.98
CA GLU A 79 13.15 -11.74 8.27
C GLU A 79 13.28 -10.72 7.12
N ALA A 80 13.34 -11.21 5.88
CA ALA A 80 13.37 -10.36 4.69
C ALA A 80 12.12 -9.48 4.59
N LEU A 81 10.93 -10.04 4.86
CA LEU A 81 9.68 -9.29 4.84
C LEU A 81 9.67 -8.16 5.88
N ILE A 82 9.99 -8.46 7.14
CA ILE A 82 10.02 -7.45 8.21
C ILE A 82 11.02 -6.34 7.88
N THR A 83 12.23 -6.72 7.43
CA THR A 83 13.27 -5.76 7.03
C THR A 83 12.78 -4.85 5.90
N THR A 84 12.18 -5.41 4.86
CA THR A 84 11.66 -4.64 3.71
C THR A 84 10.55 -3.69 4.13
N VAL A 85 9.56 -4.17 4.89
CA VAL A 85 8.44 -3.34 5.37
C VAL A 85 8.94 -2.20 6.27
N CYS A 86 9.83 -2.50 7.22
CA CYS A 86 10.41 -1.47 8.09
C CYS A 86 11.25 -0.46 7.30
N SER A 87 11.98 -0.89 6.29
CA SER A 87 12.74 0.03 5.42
C SER A 87 11.82 0.95 4.62
N MET A 88 10.70 0.46 4.11
CA MET A 88 9.73 1.25 3.34
C MET A 88 9.05 2.36 4.16
N THR A 89 9.05 2.29 5.49
CA THR A 89 8.58 3.40 6.33
C THR A 89 9.49 4.61 6.28
N LEU A 90 10.76 4.41 5.94
CA LEU A 90 11.81 5.43 5.92
C LEU A 90 12.23 5.80 4.50
N HIS A 91 12.22 4.83 3.60
CA HIS A 91 12.73 4.95 2.24
C HIS A 91 11.82 4.25 1.25
N GLY A 92 11.32 5.00 0.26
CA GLY A 92 10.40 4.49 -0.73
C GLY A 92 10.51 5.21 -2.08
N HIS A 93 9.55 4.99 -2.95
CA HIS A 93 9.48 5.71 -4.22
C HIS A 93 9.17 7.19 -4.03
N ASN A 94 8.62 7.56 -2.87
CA ASN A 94 8.42 8.95 -2.52
C ASN A 94 9.74 9.73 -2.43
N ASP A 95 10.83 9.10 -1.96
CA ASP A 95 12.16 9.74 -1.94
C ASP A 95 12.63 10.07 -3.36
N SER A 96 12.53 9.08 -4.27
CA SER A 96 12.88 9.29 -5.70
C SER A 96 12.00 10.36 -6.37
N PHE A 97 10.71 10.41 -6.00
CA PHE A 97 9.83 11.47 -6.45
C PHE A 97 10.27 12.85 -5.94
N GLN A 98 10.60 12.98 -4.66
CA GLN A 98 11.04 14.23 -4.06
C GLN A 98 12.38 14.71 -4.64
N GLU A 99 13.30 13.78 -4.93
CA GLU A 99 14.54 14.11 -5.65
C GLU A 99 14.26 14.66 -7.05
N ALA A 100 13.40 13.99 -7.82
CA ALA A 100 12.99 14.45 -9.15
C ALA A 100 12.24 15.78 -9.09
N ALA A 101 11.35 15.97 -8.11
CA ALA A 101 10.65 17.24 -7.87
C ALA A 101 11.62 18.38 -7.51
N GLY A 102 12.58 18.10 -6.63
CA GLY A 102 13.64 19.05 -6.27
C GLY A 102 14.46 19.49 -7.49
N LEU A 103 14.80 18.55 -8.37
CA LEU A 103 15.49 18.85 -9.61
C LEU A 103 14.69 19.82 -10.48
N VAL A 104 13.45 19.47 -10.85
CA VAL A 104 12.67 20.31 -11.79
C VAL A 104 12.28 21.66 -11.20
N ASN A 105 12.04 21.73 -9.90
CA ASN A 105 11.68 22.98 -9.22
C ASN A 105 12.90 23.90 -8.99
N GLY A 106 14.12 23.35 -8.95
CA GLY A 106 15.37 24.10 -8.82
C GLY A 106 15.84 24.74 -10.13
N LEU A 107 15.27 24.36 -11.26
CA LEU A 107 15.68 24.90 -12.57
C LEU A 107 15.07 26.28 -12.83
N SER A 108 15.86 27.13 -13.53
CA SER A 108 15.31 28.32 -14.16
C SER A 108 14.36 27.94 -15.31
N ALA A 109 13.53 28.88 -15.77
CA ALA A 109 12.65 28.62 -16.91
C ALA A 109 13.41 28.15 -18.16
N SER A 110 14.61 28.73 -18.44
CA SER A 110 15.45 28.31 -19.54
C SER A 110 16.04 26.91 -19.34
N GLY A 111 16.52 26.61 -18.12
CA GLY A 111 17.06 25.28 -17.80
C GLY A 111 16.00 24.18 -17.86
N TYR A 112 14.77 24.49 -17.42
CA TYR A 112 13.66 23.55 -17.54
C TYR A 112 13.30 23.28 -19.01
N GLN A 113 13.30 24.32 -19.87
CA GLN A 113 13.04 24.14 -21.29
C GLN A 113 14.16 23.34 -21.98
N GLU A 114 15.42 23.53 -21.57
CA GLU A 114 16.55 22.74 -22.05
C GLU A 114 16.41 21.26 -21.65
N LEU A 115 16.06 21.00 -20.36
CA LEU A 115 15.76 19.65 -19.89
C LEU A 115 14.69 18.96 -20.75
N LEU A 116 13.59 19.65 -21.06
CA LEU A 116 12.53 19.09 -21.91
C LEU A 116 12.99 18.81 -23.35
N ASN A 117 13.81 19.69 -23.92
CA ASN A 117 14.31 19.52 -25.29
C ASN A 117 15.29 18.35 -25.41
N GLU A 118 16.10 18.10 -24.38
CA GLU A 118 17.05 16.99 -24.33
C GLU A 118 16.43 15.65 -23.89
N SER A 119 15.22 15.70 -23.34
CA SER A 119 14.52 14.52 -22.82
C SER A 119 14.03 13.59 -23.91
N GLY A 120 14.07 12.29 -23.63
CA GLY A 120 13.42 11.25 -24.41
C GLY A 120 11.88 11.35 -24.36
N GLU A 121 11.20 10.52 -25.13
CA GLU A 121 9.74 10.55 -25.27
C GLU A 121 9.02 10.44 -23.91
N VAL A 122 9.44 9.50 -23.07
CA VAL A 122 8.83 9.27 -21.74
C VAL A 122 9.10 10.45 -20.80
N ASP A 123 10.31 10.95 -20.74
CA ASP A 123 10.70 12.00 -19.81
C ASP A 123 10.05 13.35 -20.16
N ARG A 124 9.68 13.57 -21.43
CA ARG A 124 8.97 14.78 -21.86
C ARG A 124 7.61 14.98 -21.20
N TYR A 125 6.89 13.93 -20.87
CA TYR A 125 5.66 14.04 -20.09
C TYR A 125 5.88 13.80 -18.59
N MET A 126 6.91 13.04 -18.22
CA MET A 126 7.21 12.77 -16.80
C MET A 126 7.68 14.02 -16.05
N TRP A 127 8.51 14.88 -16.64
CA TRP A 127 8.96 16.10 -15.98
C TRP A 127 7.81 17.09 -15.70
N PRO A 128 6.93 17.43 -16.66
CA PRO A 128 5.73 18.23 -16.38
C PRO A 128 4.82 17.59 -15.34
N GLN A 129 4.62 16.28 -15.39
CA GLN A 129 3.84 15.55 -14.41
C GLN A 129 4.46 15.63 -13.01
N THR A 130 5.78 15.42 -12.90
CA THR A 130 6.50 15.55 -11.62
C THR A 130 6.33 16.95 -11.03
N LYS A 131 6.49 17.98 -11.86
CA LYS A 131 6.30 19.37 -11.43
C LYS A 131 4.87 19.63 -10.96
N ALA A 132 3.86 19.24 -11.73
CA ALA A 132 2.45 19.40 -11.36
C ALA A 132 2.09 18.66 -10.07
N LEU A 133 2.59 17.43 -9.88
CA LEU A 133 2.37 16.66 -8.65
C LEU A 133 3.10 17.27 -7.45
N SER A 134 4.29 17.83 -7.63
CA SER A 134 5.00 18.53 -6.55
C SER A 134 4.27 19.81 -6.12
N GLU A 135 3.67 20.55 -7.04
CA GLU A 135 2.81 21.70 -6.74
C GLU A 135 1.52 21.28 -6.02
N LYS A 136 0.93 20.16 -6.42
CA LYS A 136 -0.30 19.62 -5.83
C LYS A 136 -0.09 19.07 -4.41
N TRP A 137 0.98 18.31 -4.20
CA TRP A 137 1.17 17.53 -2.97
C TRP A 137 2.24 18.09 -2.02
N GLY A 138 3.13 18.96 -2.50
CA GLY A 138 4.24 19.52 -1.69
C GLY A 138 5.11 18.44 -1.08
N ASP A 139 5.42 18.58 0.21
CA ASP A 139 6.26 17.65 0.97
C ASP A 139 5.65 16.24 1.13
N ARG A 140 4.36 16.09 0.89
CA ARG A 140 3.69 14.78 0.89
C ARG A 140 4.13 13.90 -0.29
N GLY A 141 4.46 14.54 -1.42
CA GLY A 141 4.85 13.84 -2.64
C GLY A 141 3.84 12.77 -3.06
N ILE A 142 4.31 11.55 -3.27
CA ILE A 142 3.50 10.38 -3.64
C ILE A 142 3.41 9.35 -2.49
N LEU A 143 3.38 9.82 -1.26
CA LEU A 143 3.52 9.01 -0.03
C LEU A 143 2.58 7.80 0.01
N CYS A 144 1.30 7.96 -0.38
CA CYS A 144 0.34 6.85 -0.32
C CYS A 144 0.68 5.70 -1.26
N TRP A 145 1.44 5.93 -2.33
CA TRP A 145 1.95 4.85 -3.16
C TRP A 145 2.81 3.86 -2.35
N ASP A 146 3.67 4.36 -1.49
CA ASP A 146 4.50 3.52 -0.63
C ASP A 146 3.70 2.89 0.52
N LEU A 147 2.89 3.68 1.24
CA LEU A 147 2.11 3.18 2.39
C LEU A 147 1.14 2.06 1.99
N PHE A 148 0.48 2.18 0.83
CA PHE A 148 -0.48 1.17 0.39
C PHE A 148 0.23 -0.10 -0.10
N ARG A 149 1.42 0.03 -0.69
CA ARG A 149 2.26 -1.13 -1.03
C ARG A 149 2.77 -1.87 0.20
N MET A 150 3.12 -1.15 1.28
CA MET A 150 3.45 -1.79 2.56
C MET A 150 2.30 -2.65 3.05
N SER A 151 1.05 -2.13 3.00
CA SER A 151 -0.12 -2.90 3.39
C SER A 151 -0.26 -4.19 2.55
N ASN A 152 -0.06 -4.12 1.24
CA ASN A 152 -0.12 -5.30 0.39
C ASN A 152 0.98 -6.32 0.72
N LEU A 153 2.22 -5.88 0.95
CA LEU A 153 3.31 -6.79 1.35
C LEU A 153 3.01 -7.51 2.65
N VAL A 154 2.50 -6.79 3.64
CA VAL A 154 2.14 -7.36 4.93
C VAL A 154 0.97 -8.35 4.79
N GLN A 155 -0.04 -8.02 3.99
CA GLN A 155 -1.15 -8.93 3.70
C GLN A 155 -0.67 -10.21 3.02
N TRP A 156 0.17 -10.11 2.01
CA TRP A 156 0.76 -11.28 1.35
C TRP A 156 1.69 -12.07 2.26
N GLY A 157 2.44 -11.39 3.12
CA GLY A 157 3.30 -12.04 4.12
C GLY A 157 2.50 -12.84 5.15
N TYR A 158 1.35 -12.34 5.56
CA TYR A 158 0.41 -13.07 6.40
C TYR A 158 -0.15 -14.31 5.68
N GLU A 159 -0.61 -14.17 4.44
CA GLU A 159 -1.09 -15.28 3.62
C GLU A 159 0.01 -16.31 3.31
N ALA A 160 1.23 -15.85 3.06
CA ALA A 160 2.40 -16.70 2.85
C ALA A 160 2.84 -17.47 4.12
N GLY A 161 2.27 -17.11 5.28
CA GLY A 161 2.62 -17.72 6.56
C GLY A 161 3.96 -17.23 7.14
N TYR A 162 4.47 -16.09 6.67
CA TYR A 162 5.66 -15.45 7.25
C TYR A 162 5.33 -14.67 8.52
N LEU A 163 4.11 -14.17 8.65
CA LEU A 163 3.64 -13.37 9.78
C LEU A 163 2.43 -14.02 10.45
N THR A 164 2.35 -13.89 11.76
CA THR A 164 1.10 -14.05 12.49
C THR A 164 0.21 -12.82 12.29
N TYR A 165 -1.08 -12.94 12.57
CA TYR A 165 -2.01 -11.82 12.42
C TYR A 165 -1.65 -10.60 13.29
N PRO A 166 -1.29 -10.75 14.59
CA PRO A 166 -0.83 -9.63 15.39
C PRO A 166 0.44 -8.96 14.85
N GLU A 167 1.41 -9.75 14.37
CA GLU A 167 2.63 -9.20 13.77
C GLU A 167 2.35 -8.40 12.49
N ALA A 168 1.46 -8.92 11.65
CA ALA A 168 1.03 -8.23 10.45
C ALA A 168 0.40 -6.87 10.75
N LEU A 169 -0.50 -6.81 11.74
CA LEU A 169 -1.09 -5.54 12.17
C LEU A 169 -0.04 -4.60 12.78
N ALA A 170 0.85 -5.10 13.63
CA ALA A 170 1.88 -4.28 14.26
C ALA A 170 2.86 -3.67 13.25
N LEU A 171 3.17 -4.38 12.16
CA LEU A 171 3.99 -3.85 11.07
C LEU A 171 3.32 -2.69 10.30
N LEU A 172 1.99 -2.60 10.34
CA LEU A 172 1.22 -1.54 9.66
C LEU A 172 0.97 -0.30 10.53
N GLU A 173 1.27 -0.35 11.82
CA GLU A 173 1.11 0.80 12.70
C GLU A 173 1.80 2.07 12.17
N PRO A 174 3.08 2.06 11.76
CA PRO A 174 3.74 3.25 11.23
C PRO A 174 3.06 3.82 9.99
N ALA A 175 2.56 2.96 9.11
CA ALA A 175 1.83 3.39 7.91
C ALA A 175 0.48 4.04 8.27
N ALA A 176 -0.27 3.47 9.21
CA ALA A 176 -1.54 4.01 9.68
C ALA A 176 -1.35 5.38 10.36
N VAL A 177 -0.34 5.50 11.21
CA VAL A 177 0.01 6.78 11.87
C VAL A 177 0.36 7.83 10.83
N ARG A 178 1.26 7.50 9.89
CA ARG A 178 1.69 8.42 8.85
C ARG A 178 0.54 8.85 7.93
N LEU A 179 -0.35 7.91 7.57
CA LEU A 179 -1.53 8.19 6.77
C LEU A 179 -2.45 9.20 7.46
N LYS A 180 -2.79 8.92 8.75
CA LYS A 180 -3.62 9.79 9.55
C LYS A 180 -3.04 11.20 9.75
N GLU A 181 -1.73 11.31 9.97
CA GLU A 181 -1.07 12.61 10.17
C GLU A 181 -0.97 13.44 8.89
N THR A 182 -1.07 12.79 7.73
CA THR A 182 -0.81 13.44 6.44
C THR A 182 -2.07 13.73 5.63
N PHE A 183 -3.13 12.92 5.79
CA PHE A 183 -4.35 13.00 5.00
C PHE A 183 -5.58 13.11 5.91
N SER A 184 -6.69 13.61 5.34
CA SER A 184 -7.94 13.85 6.07
C SER A 184 -9.10 12.96 5.64
N SER A 185 -8.95 12.24 4.53
CA SER A 185 -9.98 11.36 3.98
C SER A 185 -9.38 10.25 3.10
N TRP A 186 -10.16 9.21 2.87
CA TRP A 186 -9.79 8.16 1.93
C TRP A 186 -9.73 8.66 0.48
N ASP A 187 -10.57 9.61 0.09
CA ASP A 187 -10.51 10.20 -1.25
C ASP A 187 -9.16 10.89 -1.48
N GLU A 188 -8.73 11.72 -0.53
CA GLU A 188 -7.45 12.42 -0.61
C GLU A 188 -6.27 11.44 -0.64
N ALA A 189 -6.29 10.42 0.24
CA ALA A 189 -5.25 9.40 0.30
C ALA A 189 -5.19 8.56 -1.00
N TYR A 190 -6.34 8.20 -1.54
CA TYR A 190 -6.40 7.43 -2.78
C TYR A 190 -6.05 8.26 -4.01
N GLU A 191 -6.38 9.54 -4.04
CA GLU A 191 -5.91 10.43 -5.11
C GLU A 191 -4.37 10.48 -5.13
N ASN A 192 -3.74 10.63 -3.97
CA ASN A 192 -2.29 10.61 -3.83
C ASN A 192 -1.69 9.23 -4.23
N TYR A 193 -2.34 8.12 -3.85
CA TYR A 193 -1.94 6.78 -4.28
C TYR A 193 -2.00 6.60 -5.80
N LEU A 194 -3.07 7.09 -6.44
CA LEU A 194 -3.27 6.99 -7.88
C LEU A 194 -2.26 7.86 -8.65
N ASP A 195 -2.00 9.06 -8.18
CA ASP A 195 -0.95 9.93 -8.70
C ASP A 195 0.42 9.23 -8.60
N GLY A 196 0.72 8.66 -7.42
CA GLY A 196 1.96 7.94 -7.20
C GLY A 196 2.12 6.68 -8.06
N TYR A 197 1.06 5.90 -8.22
CA TYR A 197 1.06 4.76 -9.12
C TYR A 197 1.36 5.16 -10.57
N ASN A 198 0.68 6.19 -11.08
CA ASN A 198 0.87 6.62 -12.46
C ASN A 198 2.26 7.22 -12.69
N TRP A 199 2.79 7.95 -11.71
CA TRP A 199 4.16 8.45 -11.75
C TRP A 199 5.18 7.31 -11.76
N TRP A 200 5.05 6.34 -10.85
CA TRP A 200 5.94 5.17 -10.77
C TRP A 200 5.87 4.30 -12.03
N ALA A 201 4.67 4.06 -12.55
CA ALA A 201 4.44 3.26 -13.75
C ALA A 201 4.83 3.99 -15.04
N ARG A 202 5.24 5.29 -14.93
CA ARG A 202 5.60 6.16 -16.05
C ARG A 202 4.46 6.26 -17.08
N ASN A 203 3.22 6.37 -16.60
CA ASN A 203 2.05 6.55 -17.45
C ASN A 203 1.93 8.02 -17.88
N ASP A 204 1.66 8.26 -19.17
CA ASP A 204 1.32 9.60 -19.64
C ASP A 204 -0.10 9.96 -19.15
N MET A 205 -0.16 10.90 -18.21
CA MET A 205 -1.41 11.40 -17.62
C MET A 205 -1.82 12.77 -18.20
N THR A 206 -1.23 13.20 -19.30
CA THR A 206 -1.52 14.50 -19.92
C THR A 206 -2.99 14.61 -20.27
N GLY A 207 -3.69 15.55 -19.63
CA GLY A 207 -5.12 15.79 -19.84
C GLY A 207 -6.06 14.71 -19.30
N GLN A 208 -5.55 13.76 -18.51
CA GLN A 208 -6.34 12.67 -17.93
C GLN A 208 -6.52 12.86 -16.42
N SER A 209 -7.69 12.48 -15.90
CA SER A 209 -7.93 12.36 -14.47
C SER A 209 -7.47 10.99 -13.96
N VAL A 210 -6.86 10.95 -12.77
CA VAL A 210 -6.50 9.67 -12.13
C VAL A 210 -7.73 8.80 -11.84
N TRP A 211 -8.90 9.42 -11.67
CA TRP A 211 -10.18 8.73 -11.44
C TRP A 211 -10.70 8.00 -12.68
N GLU A 212 -10.25 8.37 -13.87
CA GLU A 212 -10.60 7.73 -15.13
C GLU A 212 -9.73 6.50 -15.45
N THR A 213 -8.63 6.32 -14.73
CA THR A 213 -7.77 5.14 -14.86
C THR A 213 -8.48 3.88 -14.36
N SER A 214 -7.98 2.70 -14.72
CA SER A 214 -8.55 1.43 -14.26
C SER A 214 -8.53 1.30 -12.73
N ARG A 215 -7.47 1.80 -12.07
CA ARG A 215 -7.37 1.81 -10.60
C ARG A 215 -8.30 2.84 -9.97
N GLY A 216 -8.41 4.03 -10.55
CA GLY A 216 -9.34 5.05 -10.08
C GLY A 216 -10.80 4.60 -10.16
N LYS A 217 -11.21 4.05 -11.30
CA LYS A 217 -12.54 3.44 -11.46
C LYS A 217 -12.78 2.29 -10.47
N ARG A 218 -11.75 1.50 -10.18
CA ARG A 218 -11.84 0.42 -9.19
C ARG A 218 -12.09 0.97 -7.79
N TYR A 219 -11.39 2.03 -7.39
CA TYR A 219 -11.64 2.69 -6.11
C TYR A 219 -13.07 3.21 -5.99
N LEU A 220 -13.54 3.96 -6.99
CA LEU A 220 -14.90 4.50 -7.01
C LEU A 220 -15.95 3.39 -6.91
N LEU A 221 -15.75 2.29 -7.65
CA LEU A 221 -16.63 1.12 -7.56
C LEU A 221 -16.67 0.52 -6.16
N LEU A 222 -15.50 0.38 -5.50
CA LEU A 222 -15.43 -0.15 -4.13
C LEU A 222 -16.07 0.79 -3.12
N LYS A 223 -15.89 2.10 -3.27
CA LYS A 223 -16.46 3.12 -2.38
C LYS A 223 -17.96 3.25 -2.52
N GLU A 224 -18.51 3.09 -3.72
CA GLU A 224 -19.95 3.17 -4.00
C GLU A 224 -20.70 1.87 -3.72
N SER A 225 -20.00 0.73 -3.70
CA SER A 225 -20.62 -0.56 -3.47
C SER A 225 -21.10 -0.71 -2.03
N GLU A 226 -22.36 -1.07 -1.83
CA GLU A 226 -22.92 -1.39 -0.51
C GLU A 226 -22.10 -2.45 0.23
N ALA A 227 -21.50 -3.38 -0.51
CA ALA A 227 -20.69 -4.45 0.06
C ALA A 227 -19.32 -3.99 0.60
N THR A 228 -18.79 -2.85 0.16
CA THR A 228 -17.41 -2.44 0.48
C THR A 228 -17.28 -0.99 0.95
N SER A 229 -18.32 -0.17 0.83
CA SER A 229 -18.28 1.26 1.19
C SER A 229 -17.85 1.51 2.64
N ALA A 230 -18.22 0.63 3.56
CA ALA A 230 -17.86 0.74 4.98
C ALA A 230 -16.34 0.65 5.25
N LEU A 231 -15.54 0.18 4.29
CA LEU A 231 -14.07 0.21 4.40
C LEU A 231 -13.52 1.65 4.38
N PHE A 232 -14.21 2.55 3.69
CA PHE A 232 -13.74 3.90 3.39
C PHE A 232 -14.45 4.94 4.26
N ASP A 233 -14.65 4.60 5.55
CA ASP A 233 -15.24 5.52 6.54
C ASP A 233 -14.19 6.56 6.95
N ASP A 234 -14.40 7.81 6.55
CA ASP A 234 -13.52 8.93 6.87
C ASP A 234 -13.54 9.29 8.38
N ALA A 235 -14.52 8.81 9.16
CA ALA A 235 -14.52 8.97 10.61
C ALA A 235 -13.26 8.36 11.26
N LEU A 236 -12.63 7.40 10.60
CA LEU A 236 -11.38 6.79 11.04
C LEU A 236 -10.25 7.82 11.21
N PHE A 237 -10.17 8.82 10.32
CA PHE A 237 -9.16 9.89 10.40
C PHE A 237 -9.30 10.78 11.65
N SER A 238 -10.47 10.80 12.27
CA SER A 238 -10.72 11.49 13.54
C SER A 238 -10.40 10.62 14.78
N CYS A 239 -10.21 9.31 14.60
CA CYS A 239 -9.91 8.38 15.69
C CYS A 239 -8.39 8.29 15.96
N ALA A 240 -8.00 7.92 17.18
CA ALA A 240 -6.63 7.55 17.45
C ALA A 240 -6.27 6.24 16.74
N VAL A 241 -5.03 6.13 16.25
CA VAL A 241 -4.48 4.82 15.86
C VAL A 241 -4.18 4.04 17.13
N LEU A 242 -4.83 2.88 17.28
CA LEU A 242 -4.67 2.02 18.44
C LEU A 242 -3.78 0.83 18.09
N PRO A 243 -2.56 0.74 18.66
CA PRO A 243 -1.59 -0.30 18.35
C PRO A 243 -2.02 -1.67 18.85
N VAL A 244 -1.32 -2.72 18.42
CA VAL A 244 -1.41 -4.05 19.03
C VAL A 244 -0.72 -4.01 20.40
N PRO A 245 -1.38 -4.40 21.50
CA PRO A 245 -0.79 -4.37 22.83
C PRO A 245 0.51 -5.18 22.90
N GLY A 246 1.60 -4.55 23.36
CA GLY A 246 2.89 -5.20 23.57
C GLY A 246 3.67 -5.59 22.32
N LEU A 247 3.21 -5.20 21.14
CA LEU A 247 3.86 -5.51 19.87
C LEU A 247 3.93 -4.28 18.97
N SER A 248 5.08 -4.03 18.34
CA SER A 248 5.29 -2.93 17.39
C SER A 248 6.22 -3.32 16.26
N ALA A 249 6.21 -2.58 15.16
CA ALA A 249 7.17 -2.75 14.07
C ALA A 249 8.62 -2.67 14.56
N ALA A 250 8.90 -1.72 15.47
CA ALA A 250 10.23 -1.56 16.06
C ALA A 250 10.66 -2.77 16.88
N SER A 251 9.76 -3.36 17.69
CA SER A 251 10.07 -4.56 18.46
C SER A 251 10.32 -5.80 17.59
N LEU A 252 9.56 -5.91 16.48
CA LEU A 252 9.73 -6.98 15.50
C LEU A 252 11.08 -6.86 14.77
N SER A 253 11.45 -5.65 14.36
CA SER A 253 12.74 -5.39 13.71
C SER A 253 13.91 -5.62 14.67
N ALA A 254 13.82 -5.18 15.92
CA ALA A 254 14.86 -5.39 16.93
C ALA A 254 15.11 -6.87 17.22
N ALA A 255 14.07 -7.70 17.21
CA ALA A 255 14.18 -9.13 17.41
C ALA A 255 14.94 -9.87 16.30
N LEU A 256 15.17 -9.27 15.12
CA LEU A 256 15.99 -9.85 14.05
C LEU A 256 17.49 -9.66 14.26
N SER A 257 17.87 -8.74 15.14
CA SER A 257 19.27 -8.36 15.41
C SER A 257 19.82 -9.02 16.70
N ALA A 258 18.98 -9.76 17.41
CA ALA A 258 19.30 -10.45 18.66
C ALA A 258 19.64 -11.93 18.43
#